data_7510f878edbd240cd82914b382ad19b2
#
_entry.id   7510f878edbd240cd82914b382ad19b2
#
_cell.length_a   1.000
_cell.length_b   1.000
_cell.length_c   1.000
_cell.angle_alpha   90.00
_cell.angle_beta   90.00
_cell.angle_gamma   90.00
#
_symmetry.space_group_name_H-M   'P 1'
#
loop_
_entity.id
_entity.type
_entity.pdbx_description
1 polymer ?
#
loop_
_entity_poly.entity_id
_entity_poly.type
_entity_poly.pdbx_seq_one_letter_code
_entity_poly.pdbx_strand_id
1 'polypeptide(L)'
;MVDPNNQDTLNEALELFHFAFRAFTSGPDAILAEQGLQRVHHRILYFVGRNPAISVNALLRILGVSKQALNGPLRTLKELALIDASPDVSDKRIKRLTLSSSGCELENRLSQSQRELMTAVFSEAGSDAELHWRAVMDKLAQTQFAALLQQNRQPHSSSD
;
A
#
# COMPACT_ATOMS: atom_id res chain seq x y z
N MET A 1 -24.73 -17.50 2.99
CA MET A 1 -23.79 -17.70 4.13
C MET A 1 -22.68 -18.61 3.63
N VAL A 2 -21.43 -18.20 3.78
CA VAL A 2 -20.29 -19.07 3.40
C VAL A 2 -20.21 -20.18 4.45
N ASP A 3 -20.33 -21.43 4.02
CA ASP A 3 -20.07 -22.59 4.87
C ASP A 3 -18.54 -22.71 5.04
N PRO A 4 -17.98 -22.53 6.24
CA PRO A 4 -16.54 -22.59 6.45
C PRO A 4 -15.95 -24.00 6.20
N ASN A 5 -16.78 -25.01 6.06
CA ASN A 5 -16.38 -26.37 5.74
C ASN A 5 -16.46 -26.68 4.23
N ASN A 6 -16.99 -25.78 3.42
CA ASN A 6 -17.05 -25.95 1.98
C ASN A 6 -15.81 -25.37 1.30
N GLN A 7 -14.81 -26.20 1.04
CA GLN A 7 -13.57 -25.83 0.38
C GLN A 7 -13.80 -25.18 -0.99
N ASP A 8 -14.79 -25.62 -1.76
CA ASP A 8 -15.06 -25.07 -3.09
C ASP A 8 -15.51 -23.62 -3.01
N THR A 9 -16.41 -23.27 -2.09
CA THR A 9 -16.86 -21.90 -1.86
C THR A 9 -15.72 -20.99 -1.40
N LEU A 10 -14.79 -21.49 -0.57
CA LEU A 10 -13.61 -20.75 -0.16
C LEU A 10 -12.62 -20.56 -1.31
N ASN A 11 -12.43 -21.58 -2.16
CA ASN A 11 -11.59 -21.46 -3.35
C ASN A 11 -12.14 -20.42 -4.32
N GLU A 12 -13.45 -20.37 -4.56
CA GLU A 12 -14.09 -19.32 -5.36
C GLU A 12 -13.82 -17.91 -4.77
N ALA A 13 -13.88 -17.76 -3.45
CA ALA A 13 -13.55 -16.50 -2.79
C ALA A 13 -12.08 -16.08 -3.00
N LEU A 14 -11.14 -17.04 -2.97
CA LEU A 14 -9.72 -16.79 -3.26
C LEU A 14 -9.51 -16.36 -4.72
N GLU A 15 -10.18 -17.01 -5.66
CA GLU A 15 -10.13 -16.64 -7.08
C GLU A 15 -10.71 -15.24 -7.32
N LEU A 16 -11.86 -14.93 -6.71
CA LEU A 16 -12.45 -13.58 -6.78
C LEU A 16 -11.51 -12.52 -6.24
N PHE A 17 -10.84 -12.78 -5.13
CA PHE A 17 -9.87 -11.86 -4.57
C PHE A 17 -8.69 -11.62 -5.52
N HIS A 18 -8.18 -12.69 -6.16
CA HIS A 18 -7.12 -12.59 -7.16
C HIS A 18 -7.54 -11.74 -8.37
N PHE A 19 -8.72 -12.01 -8.97
CA PHE A 19 -9.19 -11.26 -10.11
C PHE A 19 -9.56 -9.81 -9.75
N ALA A 20 -10.15 -9.58 -8.58
CA ALA A 20 -10.44 -8.23 -8.08
C ALA A 20 -9.15 -7.43 -7.90
N PHE A 21 -8.10 -8.02 -7.33
CA PHE A 21 -6.81 -7.36 -7.19
C PHE A 21 -6.17 -7.02 -8.55
N ARG A 22 -6.26 -7.91 -9.53
CA ARG A 22 -5.80 -7.63 -10.90
C ARG A 22 -6.56 -6.47 -11.54
N ALA A 23 -7.88 -6.45 -11.41
CA ALA A 23 -8.72 -5.35 -11.92
C ALA A 23 -8.36 -4.03 -11.22
N PHE A 24 -8.24 -4.04 -9.90
CA PHE A 24 -7.91 -2.88 -9.08
C PHE A 24 -6.53 -2.27 -9.43
N THR A 25 -5.58 -3.09 -9.84
CA THR A 25 -4.21 -2.63 -10.15
C THR A 25 -3.97 -2.32 -11.62
N SER A 26 -4.84 -2.74 -12.53
CA SER A 26 -4.61 -2.62 -13.98
C SER A 26 -4.54 -1.16 -14.47
N GLY A 27 -5.40 -0.28 -13.98
CA GLY A 27 -5.38 1.14 -14.33
C GLY A 27 -4.08 1.83 -13.88
N PRO A 28 -3.73 1.78 -12.58
CA PRO A 28 -2.44 2.30 -12.11
C PRO A 28 -1.23 1.68 -12.81
N ASP A 29 -1.22 0.37 -13.08
CA ASP A 29 -0.10 -0.29 -13.77
C ASP A 29 0.15 0.30 -15.16
N ALA A 30 -0.90 0.61 -15.91
CA ALA A 30 -0.77 1.24 -17.22
C ALA A 30 -0.15 2.65 -17.12
N ILE A 31 -0.57 3.45 -16.13
CA ILE A 31 -0.01 4.79 -15.88
C ILE A 31 1.46 4.70 -15.46
N LEU A 32 1.79 3.76 -14.57
CA LEU A 32 3.16 3.55 -14.10
C LEU A 32 4.11 3.14 -15.24
N ALA A 33 3.63 2.29 -16.14
CA ALA A 33 4.42 1.81 -17.29
C ALA A 33 4.87 2.95 -18.21
N GLU A 34 4.12 4.06 -18.31
CA GLU A 34 4.51 5.24 -19.09
C GLU A 34 5.85 5.83 -18.62
N GLN A 35 6.23 5.63 -17.37
CA GLN A 35 7.46 6.15 -16.75
C GLN A 35 8.44 5.05 -16.31
N GLY A 36 8.21 3.81 -16.71
CA GLY A 36 9.03 2.67 -16.30
C GLY A 36 8.92 2.36 -14.79
N LEU A 37 7.83 2.76 -14.15
CA LEU A 37 7.57 2.53 -12.74
C LEU A 37 6.74 1.25 -12.53
N GLN A 38 6.69 0.79 -11.29
CA GLN A 38 6.01 -0.43 -10.86
C GLN A 38 5.15 -0.17 -9.63
N ARG A 39 4.31 -1.13 -9.24
CA ARG A 39 3.40 -1.05 -8.07
C ARG A 39 4.07 -0.64 -6.77
N VAL A 40 5.33 -1.03 -6.55
CA VAL A 40 6.09 -0.61 -5.36
C VAL A 40 6.26 0.91 -5.31
N HIS A 41 6.51 1.54 -6.45
CA HIS A 41 6.62 3.00 -6.56
C HIS A 41 5.28 3.69 -6.25
N HIS A 42 4.17 3.15 -6.77
CA HIS A 42 2.83 3.65 -6.43
C HIS A 42 2.56 3.61 -4.92
N ARG A 43 2.84 2.49 -4.28
CA ARG A 43 2.65 2.35 -2.82
C ARG A 43 3.48 3.36 -2.03
N ILE A 44 4.73 3.61 -2.45
CA ILE A 44 5.58 4.62 -1.81
C ILE A 44 4.96 6.01 -1.99
N LEU A 45 4.61 6.41 -3.22
CA LEU A 45 3.99 7.70 -3.52
C LEU A 45 2.71 7.89 -2.70
N TYR A 46 1.84 6.89 -2.65
CA TYR A 46 0.58 6.94 -1.91
C TYR A 46 0.79 7.21 -0.42
N PHE A 47 1.64 6.43 0.24
CA PHE A 47 1.84 6.57 1.69
C PHE A 47 2.66 7.81 2.07
N VAL A 48 3.58 8.25 1.24
CA VAL A 48 4.29 9.53 1.43
C VAL A 48 3.31 10.70 1.25
N GLY A 49 2.43 10.66 0.26
CA GLY A 49 1.40 11.67 0.04
C GLY A 49 0.39 11.77 1.18
N ARG A 50 0.01 10.63 1.75
CA ARG A 50 -0.92 10.56 2.91
C ARG A 50 -0.27 10.94 4.24
N ASN A 51 1.04 10.90 4.34
CA ASN A 51 1.81 11.17 5.55
C ASN A 51 2.98 12.13 5.23
N PRO A 52 2.72 13.41 4.95
CA PRO A 52 3.78 14.38 4.64
C PRO A 52 4.85 14.42 5.72
N ALA A 53 6.11 14.51 5.31
CA ALA A 53 7.28 14.45 6.19
C ALA A 53 7.45 13.12 6.95
N ILE A 54 6.93 12.03 6.40
CA ILE A 54 7.14 10.69 6.97
C ILE A 54 8.62 10.32 6.98
N SER A 55 9.09 9.69 8.06
CA SER A 55 10.45 9.13 8.08
C SER A 55 10.54 7.84 7.27
N VAL A 56 11.74 7.54 6.77
CA VAL A 56 11.98 6.26 6.05
C VAL A 56 11.60 5.06 6.92
N ASN A 57 11.92 5.08 8.21
CA ASN A 57 11.60 3.98 9.12
C ASN A 57 10.08 3.81 9.33
N ALA A 58 9.33 4.91 9.41
CA ALA A 58 7.86 4.82 9.49
C ALA A 58 7.26 4.29 8.19
N LEU A 59 7.78 4.69 7.04
CA LEU A 59 7.36 4.16 5.74
C LEU A 59 7.63 2.66 5.61
N LEU A 60 8.80 2.19 6.05
CA LEU A 60 9.12 0.76 6.08
C LEU A 60 8.11 -0.06 6.89
N ARG A 61 7.71 0.45 8.07
CA ARG A 61 6.70 -0.21 8.91
C ARG A 61 5.34 -0.28 8.24
N ILE A 62 4.91 0.80 7.59
CA ILE A 62 3.63 0.83 6.87
C ILE A 62 3.65 -0.17 5.71
N LEU A 63 4.71 -0.18 4.92
CA LEU A 63 4.82 -1.05 3.74
C LEU A 63 5.11 -2.52 4.09
N GLY A 64 5.58 -2.79 5.30
CA GLY A 64 5.95 -4.14 5.72
C GLY A 64 7.12 -4.72 4.92
N VAL A 65 8.07 -3.88 4.47
CA VAL A 65 9.22 -4.28 3.66
C VAL A 65 10.54 -3.97 4.37
N SER A 66 11.61 -4.63 3.95
CA SER A 66 12.95 -4.35 4.46
C SER A 66 13.51 -3.04 3.88
N LYS A 67 14.46 -2.44 4.60
CA LYS A 67 15.19 -1.25 4.12
C LYS A 67 15.88 -1.51 2.77
N GLN A 68 16.42 -2.71 2.59
CA GLN A 68 17.08 -3.10 1.34
C GLN A 68 16.08 -3.12 0.17
N ALA A 69 14.87 -3.66 0.37
CA ALA A 69 13.83 -3.69 -0.66
C ALA A 69 13.30 -2.29 -1.03
N LEU A 70 13.29 -1.35 -0.07
CA LEU A 70 12.82 0.02 -0.30
C LEU A 70 13.86 0.91 -1.00
N ASN A 71 15.16 0.68 -0.78
CA ASN A 71 16.23 1.58 -1.22
C ASN A 71 16.23 1.84 -2.73
N GLY A 72 16.11 0.81 -3.56
CA GLY A 72 16.08 0.94 -5.01
C GLY A 72 14.90 1.76 -5.50
N PRO A 73 13.66 1.35 -5.19
CA PRO A 73 12.46 2.10 -5.57
C PRO A 73 12.45 3.55 -5.08
N LEU A 74 12.86 3.79 -3.85
CA LEU A 74 12.92 5.15 -3.30
C LEU A 74 13.96 6.02 -4.01
N ARG A 75 15.12 5.45 -4.37
CA ARG A 75 16.13 6.13 -5.16
C ARG A 75 15.59 6.53 -6.53
N THR A 76 14.92 5.60 -7.24
CA THR A 76 14.29 5.88 -8.53
C THR A 76 13.32 7.05 -8.44
N LEU A 77 12.46 7.09 -7.42
CA LEU A 77 11.50 8.18 -7.25
C LEU A 77 12.17 9.52 -6.96
N LYS A 78 13.32 9.54 -6.26
CA LYS A 78 14.12 10.75 -6.04
C LYS A 78 14.80 11.20 -7.32
N GLU A 79 15.40 10.29 -8.07
CA GLU A 79 16.06 10.58 -9.36
C GLU A 79 15.09 11.17 -10.39
N LEU A 80 13.83 10.72 -10.37
CA LEU A 80 12.74 11.26 -11.18
C LEU A 80 12.11 12.54 -10.59
N ALA A 81 12.66 13.07 -9.50
CA ALA A 81 12.16 14.26 -8.81
C ALA A 81 10.67 14.17 -8.40
N LEU A 82 10.19 12.96 -8.05
CA LEU A 82 8.83 12.72 -7.58
C LEU A 82 8.72 12.78 -6.04
N ILE A 83 9.83 12.51 -5.35
CA ILE A 83 9.97 12.59 -3.89
C ILE A 83 11.17 13.44 -3.52
N ASP A 84 10.94 14.35 -2.58
CA ASP A 84 11.99 15.13 -1.90
C ASP A 84 12.32 14.48 -0.56
N ALA A 85 13.61 14.48 -0.20
CA ALA A 85 14.09 14.03 1.08
C ALA A 85 14.87 15.15 1.77
N SER A 86 14.47 15.50 2.98
CA SER A 86 15.14 16.50 3.81
C SER A 86 15.53 15.92 5.18
N PRO A 87 16.62 16.39 5.80
CA PRO A 87 16.94 15.98 7.15
C PRO A 87 15.87 16.50 8.13
N ASP A 88 15.61 15.71 9.18
CA ASP A 88 14.77 16.14 10.28
C ASP A 88 15.37 17.34 11.02
N VAL A 89 14.52 18.22 11.54
CA VAL A 89 14.96 19.44 12.24
C VAL A 89 15.74 19.11 13.52
N SER A 90 15.29 18.10 14.25
CA SER A 90 15.88 17.70 15.55
C SER A 90 16.98 16.65 15.43
N ASP A 91 16.92 15.75 14.44
CA ASP A 91 17.94 14.73 14.18
C ASP A 91 18.24 14.59 12.68
N LYS A 92 19.33 15.18 12.23
CA LYS A 92 19.74 15.19 10.81
C LYS A 92 20.02 13.81 10.22
N ARG A 93 20.14 12.76 11.04
CA ARG A 93 20.28 11.37 10.59
C ARG A 93 18.96 10.82 10.08
N ILE A 94 17.84 11.38 10.51
CA ILE A 94 16.50 11.01 10.08
C ILE A 94 16.18 11.75 8.78
N LYS A 95 15.79 11.02 7.74
CA LYS A 95 15.30 11.61 6.49
C LYS A 95 13.77 11.66 6.49
N ARG A 96 13.24 12.84 6.18
CA ARG A 96 11.82 13.12 6.00
C ARG A 96 11.49 13.17 4.52
N LEU A 97 10.44 12.46 4.13
CA LEU A 97 10.02 12.30 2.73
C LEU A 97 8.74 13.11 2.49
N THR A 98 8.71 13.83 1.38
CA THR A 98 7.52 14.54 0.88
C THR A 98 7.39 14.33 -0.61
N LEU A 99 6.18 14.41 -1.15
CA LEU A 99 6.00 14.45 -2.59
C LEU A 99 6.39 15.84 -3.13
N SER A 100 7.04 15.85 -4.28
CA SER A 100 7.15 17.05 -5.12
C SER A 100 5.80 17.37 -5.78
N SER A 101 5.68 18.50 -6.48
CA SER A 101 4.49 18.80 -7.29
C SER A 101 4.22 17.71 -8.32
N SER A 102 5.25 17.25 -9.04
CA SER A 102 5.13 16.16 -10.02
C SER A 102 4.76 14.83 -9.36
N GLY A 103 5.30 14.58 -8.15
CA GLY A 103 4.92 13.42 -7.36
C GLY A 103 3.46 13.43 -6.92
N CYS A 104 2.93 14.58 -6.51
CA CYS A 104 1.52 14.78 -6.19
C CYS A 104 0.62 14.55 -7.41
N GLU A 105 1.00 15.08 -8.57
CA GLU A 105 0.25 14.90 -9.82
C GLU A 105 0.17 13.41 -10.22
N LEU A 106 1.31 12.72 -10.19
CA LEU A 106 1.36 11.30 -10.53
C LEU A 106 0.56 10.47 -9.52
N GLU A 107 0.77 10.67 -8.22
CA GLU A 107 0.02 9.98 -7.17
C GLU A 107 -1.49 10.19 -7.34
N ASN A 108 -1.92 11.43 -7.60
CA ASN A 108 -3.34 11.72 -7.79
C ASN A 108 -3.92 10.99 -9.03
N ARG A 109 -3.20 10.93 -10.15
CA ARG A 109 -3.63 10.16 -11.34
C ARG A 109 -3.80 8.68 -11.02
N LEU A 110 -2.83 8.09 -10.31
CA LEU A 110 -2.83 6.69 -9.93
C LEU A 110 -4.02 6.37 -9.00
N SER A 111 -4.17 7.14 -7.92
CA SER A 111 -5.23 6.94 -6.95
C SER A 111 -6.61 7.30 -7.48
N GLN A 112 -6.70 8.26 -8.42
CA GLN A 112 -7.97 8.64 -9.05
C GLN A 112 -8.54 7.49 -9.86
N SER A 113 -7.71 6.78 -10.64
CA SER A 113 -8.17 5.62 -11.41
C SER A 113 -8.76 4.53 -10.51
N GLN A 114 -8.19 4.33 -9.32
CA GLN A 114 -8.70 3.38 -8.34
C GLN A 114 -9.98 3.87 -7.64
N ARG A 115 -10.04 5.15 -7.29
CA ARG A 115 -11.26 5.75 -6.70
C ARG A 115 -12.45 5.66 -7.64
N GLU A 116 -12.25 5.95 -8.92
CA GLU A 116 -13.29 5.85 -9.94
C GLU A 116 -13.79 4.42 -10.10
N LEU A 117 -12.88 3.46 -10.19
CA LEU A 117 -13.24 2.04 -10.24
C LEU A 117 -14.06 1.62 -9.02
N MET A 118 -13.60 1.93 -7.82
CA MET A 118 -14.28 1.55 -6.58
C MET A 118 -15.65 2.23 -6.45
N THR A 119 -15.76 3.50 -6.85
CA THR A 119 -17.04 4.22 -6.87
C THR A 119 -18.04 3.54 -7.80
N ALA A 120 -17.63 3.17 -9.01
CA ALA A 120 -18.49 2.48 -9.96
C ALA A 120 -18.94 1.11 -9.43
N VAL A 121 -18.00 0.32 -8.90
CA VAL A 121 -18.29 -1.01 -8.34
C VAL A 121 -19.25 -0.94 -7.15
N PHE A 122 -19.03 -0.01 -6.21
CA PHE A 122 -19.93 0.14 -5.06
C PHE A 122 -21.32 0.61 -5.47
N SER A 123 -21.40 1.51 -6.44
CA SER A 123 -22.69 1.97 -6.99
C SER A 123 -23.48 0.84 -7.63
N GLU A 124 -22.80 -0.04 -8.37
CA GLU A 124 -23.42 -1.20 -9.03
C GLU A 124 -23.82 -2.30 -8.04
N ALA A 125 -22.99 -2.54 -7.03
CA ALA A 125 -23.21 -3.59 -6.04
C ALA A 125 -24.31 -3.28 -4.98
N GLY A 126 -24.75 -2.02 -4.89
CA GLY A 126 -25.84 -1.59 -3.99
C GLY A 126 -25.39 -0.82 -2.76
N SER A 127 -26.34 -0.21 -2.05
CA SER A 127 -26.11 0.77 -0.99
C SER A 127 -25.26 0.27 0.19
N ASP A 128 -25.34 -1.02 0.51
CA ASP A 128 -24.64 -1.58 1.67
C ASP A 128 -23.31 -2.27 1.30
N ALA A 129 -23.00 -2.33 0.00
CA ALA A 129 -21.81 -3.03 -0.50
C ALA A 129 -20.50 -2.47 0.05
N GLU A 130 -20.37 -1.15 0.08
CA GLU A 130 -19.17 -0.49 0.64
C GLU A 130 -19.01 -0.80 2.13
N LEU A 131 -20.10 -0.78 2.91
CA LEU A 131 -20.07 -1.09 4.34
C LEU A 131 -19.58 -2.51 4.59
N HIS A 132 -20.15 -3.48 3.89
CA HIS A 132 -19.78 -4.89 4.01
C HIS A 132 -18.35 -5.14 3.54
N TRP A 133 -17.94 -4.54 2.42
CA TRP A 133 -16.57 -4.63 1.93
C TRP A 133 -15.56 -4.08 2.96
N ARG A 134 -15.84 -2.90 3.55
CA ARG A 134 -14.98 -2.33 4.60
C ARG A 134 -14.86 -3.24 5.81
N ALA A 135 -15.96 -3.85 6.25
CA ALA A 135 -15.95 -4.77 7.38
C ALA A 135 -15.08 -6.01 7.11
N VAL A 136 -15.15 -6.59 5.91
CA VAL A 136 -14.32 -7.74 5.51
C VAL A 136 -12.86 -7.35 5.41
N MET A 137 -12.55 -6.24 4.73
CA MET A 137 -11.16 -5.77 4.55
C MET A 137 -10.50 -5.39 5.88
N ASP A 138 -11.25 -4.76 6.79
CA ASP A 138 -10.75 -4.42 8.13
C ASP A 138 -10.37 -5.68 8.92
N LYS A 139 -11.22 -6.71 8.91
CA LYS A 139 -10.91 -7.99 9.55
C LYS A 139 -9.70 -8.66 8.94
N LEU A 140 -9.58 -8.65 7.62
CA LEU A 140 -8.42 -9.21 6.93
C LEU A 140 -7.13 -8.45 7.27
N ALA A 141 -7.16 -7.12 7.29
CA ALA A 141 -6.01 -6.28 7.65
C ALA A 141 -5.55 -6.51 9.10
N GLN A 142 -6.49 -6.69 10.04
CA GLN A 142 -6.18 -6.93 11.45
C GLN A 142 -5.38 -8.23 11.67
N THR A 143 -5.55 -9.24 10.82
CA THR A 143 -4.79 -10.51 10.95
C THR A 143 -3.28 -10.28 10.80
N GLN A 144 -2.87 -9.45 9.86
CA GLN A 144 -1.46 -9.11 9.65
C GLN A 144 -0.92 -8.23 10.78
N PHE A 145 -1.72 -7.27 11.25
CA PHE A 145 -1.32 -6.39 12.35
C PHE A 145 -1.11 -7.17 13.65
N ALA A 146 -1.98 -8.12 13.97
CA ALA A 146 -1.83 -9.00 15.11
C ALA A 146 -0.55 -9.85 15.03
N ALA A 147 -0.21 -10.39 13.85
CA ALA A 147 1.02 -11.14 13.64
C ALA A 147 2.29 -10.29 13.87
N LEU A 148 2.28 -9.04 13.38
CA LEU A 148 3.40 -8.10 13.61
C LEU A 148 3.60 -7.77 15.10
N LEU A 149 2.52 -7.61 15.87
CA LEU A 149 2.60 -7.38 17.31
C LEU A 149 3.15 -8.60 18.05
N GLN A 150 2.85 -9.82 17.62
CA GLN A 150 3.39 -11.04 18.22
C GLN A 150 4.89 -11.20 17.94
N GLN A 151 5.35 -10.90 16.73
CA GLN A 151 6.78 -10.96 16.39
C GLN A 151 7.63 -9.99 17.22
N ASN A 152 7.11 -8.80 17.51
CA ASN A 152 7.80 -7.81 18.33
C ASN A 152 7.84 -8.17 19.83
N ARG A 153 7.07 -9.18 20.28
CA ARG A 153 7.04 -9.66 21.68
C ARG A 153 7.97 -10.83 21.96
N GLN A 154 8.57 -11.44 20.92
CA GLN A 154 9.60 -12.46 21.14
C GLN A 154 10.91 -11.76 21.52
N PRO A 155 11.46 -11.97 22.74
CA PRO A 155 12.78 -11.46 23.07
C PRO A 155 13.80 -12.15 22.16
N HIS A 156 14.72 -11.36 21.61
CA HIS A 156 15.90 -11.92 20.98
C HIS A 156 16.55 -12.88 21.96
N SER A 157 16.38 -14.18 21.74
CA SER A 157 17.21 -15.18 22.40
C SER A 157 18.61 -14.96 21.86
N SER A 158 19.41 -14.28 22.65
CA SER A 158 20.85 -14.20 22.46
C SER A 158 21.37 -15.62 22.48
N SER A 159 21.81 -16.10 21.35
CA SER A 159 22.66 -17.28 21.29
C SER A 159 24.08 -16.82 21.60
N ASP A 160 24.56 -17.23 22.77
CA ASP A 160 25.96 -17.21 23.13
C ASP A 160 26.80 -18.04 22.14
#